data_7b0b722230199ee806e3772a02a692e2
#
_entry.id   7b0b722230199ee806e3772a02a692e2
#
_cell.length_a   1.000
_cell.length_b   1.000
_cell.length_c   1.000
_cell.angle_alpha   90.00
_cell.angle_beta   90.00
_cell.angle_gamma   90.00
#
_symmetry.space_group_name_H-M   'P 1'
#
loop_
_entity.id
_entity.type
_entity.pdbx_description
1 polymer ?
#
loop_
_entity_poly.entity_id
_entity_poly.type
_entity_poly.pdbx_seq_one_letter_code
_entity_poly.pdbx_strand_id
1 'polypeptide(L)'
;EDVDRASRAVIEKAGYGEYFVHRTGHGIGMEAHEDPYMVSGNKLPIAAGHAFSVEPGIYIPGKWGMRLEDIVVATTSGPDSMNAANHNLIVVEA
;
A
#
# COMPACT_ATOMS: atom_id res chain seq x y z
N GLU A 1 -3.64 -4.95 -10.36
CA GLU A 1 -4.84 -4.85 -9.49
C GLU A 1 -4.83 -5.80 -8.31
N ASP A 2 -4.13 -6.92 -8.40
CA ASP A 2 -4.16 -7.97 -7.37
C ASP A 2 -3.58 -7.50 -6.03
N VAL A 3 -2.55 -6.68 -6.05
CA VAL A 3 -1.98 -6.08 -4.83
C VAL A 3 -3.01 -5.16 -4.14
N ASP A 4 -3.69 -4.31 -4.92
CA ASP A 4 -4.76 -3.47 -4.38
C ASP A 4 -5.90 -4.31 -3.80
N ARG A 5 -6.33 -5.34 -4.52
CA ARG A 5 -7.39 -6.24 -4.06
C ARG A 5 -7.02 -6.94 -2.74
N ALA A 6 -5.79 -7.39 -2.60
CA ALA A 6 -5.32 -8.07 -1.40
C ALA A 6 -5.35 -7.16 -0.16
N SER A 7 -4.83 -5.94 -0.26
CA SER A 7 -4.84 -5.00 0.86
C SER A 7 -6.26 -4.50 1.18
N ARG A 8 -7.03 -4.19 0.15
CA ARG A 8 -8.41 -3.73 0.27
C ARG A 8 -9.31 -4.76 0.94
N ALA A 9 -9.17 -6.05 0.59
CA ALA A 9 -9.93 -7.13 1.19
C ALA A 9 -9.73 -7.25 2.70
N VAL A 10 -8.52 -7.01 3.20
CA VAL A 10 -8.23 -7.00 4.66
C VAL A 10 -9.01 -5.87 5.35
N ILE A 11 -8.98 -4.68 4.77
CA ILE A 11 -9.65 -3.49 5.31
C ILE A 11 -11.18 -3.65 5.25
N GLU A 12 -11.71 -4.17 4.14
CA GLU A 12 -13.14 -4.44 3.97
C GLU A 12 -13.63 -5.49 4.98
N LYS A 13 -12.89 -6.57 5.15
CA LYS A 13 -13.22 -7.62 6.13
C LYS A 13 -13.28 -7.09 7.56
N ALA A 14 -12.47 -6.08 7.88
CA ALA A 14 -12.49 -5.41 9.19
C ALA A 14 -13.63 -4.38 9.31
N GLY A 15 -14.41 -4.11 8.26
CA GLY A 15 -15.54 -3.18 8.27
C GLY A 15 -15.18 -1.73 7.94
N TYR A 16 -13.98 -1.48 7.39
CA TYR A 16 -13.50 -0.13 7.08
C TYR A 16 -13.34 0.17 5.58
N GLY A 17 -13.87 -0.69 4.71
CA GLY A 17 -13.68 -0.56 3.26
C GLY A 17 -14.09 0.78 2.68
N GLU A 18 -15.18 1.38 3.16
CA GLU A 18 -15.65 2.71 2.73
C GLU A 18 -14.68 3.86 3.03
N TYR A 19 -13.77 3.65 3.99
CA TYR A 19 -12.78 4.63 4.42
C TYR A 19 -11.41 4.47 3.76
N PHE A 20 -11.22 3.45 2.93
CA PHE A 20 -10.03 3.28 2.11
C PHE A 20 -10.27 3.86 0.71
N VAL A 21 -9.99 5.14 0.56
CA VAL A 21 -10.46 5.99 -0.55
C VAL A 21 -9.42 6.26 -1.63
N HIS A 22 -8.28 5.57 -1.61
CA HIS A 22 -7.24 5.71 -2.63
C HIS A 22 -6.68 4.35 -3.05
N ARG A 23 -5.82 4.32 -4.06
CA ARG A 23 -5.09 3.13 -4.50
C ARG A 23 -4.14 2.62 -3.43
N THR A 24 -3.81 1.35 -3.47
CA THR A 24 -2.87 0.73 -2.52
C THR A 24 -1.44 1.24 -2.69
N GLY A 25 -1.05 1.61 -3.91
CA GLY A 25 0.30 2.10 -4.13
C GLY A 25 0.58 2.48 -5.58
N HIS A 26 1.83 2.80 -5.82
CA HIS A 26 2.34 3.28 -7.12
C HIS A 26 3.79 2.89 -7.33
N GLY A 27 4.21 2.82 -8.58
CA GLY A 27 5.62 2.65 -8.93
C GLY A 27 6.47 3.83 -8.45
N ILE A 28 7.74 3.55 -8.22
CA ILE A 28 8.77 4.51 -7.82
C ILE A 28 10.00 4.29 -8.67
N GLY A 29 10.53 5.36 -9.27
CA GLY A 29 11.72 5.31 -10.10
C GLY A 29 12.28 6.71 -10.36
N MET A 30 12.20 7.16 -11.60
CA MET A 30 12.61 8.51 -11.98
C MET A 30 11.66 9.57 -11.42
N GLU A 31 10.39 9.18 -11.21
CA GLU A 31 9.35 10.04 -10.64
C GLU A 31 8.88 9.49 -9.30
N ALA A 32 8.30 10.38 -8.48
CA ALA A 32 7.74 9.97 -7.19
C ALA A 32 6.52 9.06 -7.35
N HIS A 33 5.75 9.25 -8.43
CA HIS A 33 4.61 8.44 -8.81
C HIS A 33 4.71 8.07 -10.28
N GLU A 34 4.85 6.79 -10.56
CA GLU A 34 4.91 6.26 -11.92
C GLU A 34 4.30 4.85 -11.99
N ASP A 35 4.19 4.29 -13.18
CA ASP A 35 3.79 2.88 -13.36
C ASP A 35 4.81 1.94 -12.69
N PRO A 36 4.34 0.77 -12.20
CA PRO A 36 2.97 0.29 -12.21
C PRO A 36 2.14 0.83 -11.03
N TYR A 37 0.87 1.16 -11.30
CA TYR A 37 -0.07 1.58 -10.24
C TYR A 37 -0.81 0.37 -9.66
N MET A 38 -0.80 0.26 -8.32
CA MET A 38 -1.50 -0.76 -7.55
C MET A 38 -2.94 -0.29 -7.30
N VAL A 39 -3.78 -0.43 -8.31
CA VAL A 39 -5.15 0.08 -8.31
C VAL A 39 -6.08 -0.89 -9.03
N SER A 40 -7.34 -0.93 -8.59
CA SER A 40 -8.38 -1.72 -9.26
C SER A 40 -8.50 -1.34 -10.74
N GLY A 41 -8.59 -2.35 -11.60
CA GLY A 41 -8.68 -2.19 -13.05
C GLY A 41 -7.33 -2.13 -13.77
N ASN A 42 -6.21 -1.92 -13.08
CA ASN A 42 -4.89 -2.00 -13.70
C ASN A 42 -4.44 -3.46 -13.81
N LYS A 43 -4.39 -3.96 -15.02
CA LYS A 43 -3.99 -5.34 -15.34
C LYS A 43 -2.53 -5.48 -15.78
N LEU A 44 -1.77 -4.39 -15.74
CA LEU A 44 -0.34 -4.42 -16.07
C LEU A 44 0.39 -5.35 -15.08
N PRO A 45 1.09 -6.39 -15.56
CA PRO A 45 1.82 -7.29 -14.68
C PRO A 45 2.98 -6.59 -13.97
N ILE A 46 3.17 -6.90 -12.70
CA ILE A 46 4.38 -6.51 -11.97
C ILE A 46 5.50 -7.42 -12.44
N ALA A 47 6.62 -6.84 -12.86
CA ALA A 47 7.82 -7.55 -13.26
C ALA A 47 8.89 -7.48 -12.17
N ALA A 48 9.80 -8.45 -12.17
CA ALA A 48 10.98 -8.38 -11.31
C ALA A 48 11.78 -7.10 -11.58
N GLY A 49 12.18 -6.42 -10.52
CA GLY A 49 12.84 -5.12 -10.57
C GLY A 49 11.91 -3.92 -10.45
N HIS A 50 10.59 -4.09 -10.56
CA HIS A 50 9.66 -3.00 -10.26
C HIS A 50 9.72 -2.66 -8.77
N ALA A 51 9.96 -1.38 -8.46
CA ALA A 51 9.84 -0.81 -7.12
C ALA A 51 8.51 -0.05 -7.02
N PHE A 52 7.80 -0.25 -5.93
CA PHE A 52 6.49 0.38 -5.72
C PHE A 52 6.17 0.55 -4.23
N SER A 53 5.28 1.47 -3.94
CA SER A 53 4.73 1.63 -2.60
C SER A 53 3.60 0.65 -2.32
N VAL A 54 3.48 0.26 -1.06
CA VAL A 54 2.31 -0.43 -0.50
C VAL A 54 1.87 0.40 0.70
N GLU A 55 0.82 1.18 0.51
CA GLU A 55 0.43 2.26 1.44
C GLU A 55 -1.08 2.31 1.72
N PRO A 56 -1.70 1.19 2.10
CA PRO A 56 -3.11 1.20 2.47
C PRO A 56 -3.37 2.14 3.65
N GLY A 57 -4.56 2.75 3.65
CA GLY A 57 -4.94 3.69 4.68
C GLY A 57 -6.43 3.71 4.96
N ILE A 58 -6.80 4.12 6.15
CA ILE A 58 -8.16 4.28 6.62
C ILE A 58 -8.30 5.72 7.12
N TYR A 59 -9.34 6.41 6.64
CA TYR A 59 -9.57 7.83 6.97
C TYR A 59 -11.02 8.04 7.36
N ILE A 60 -11.29 8.16 8.66
CA ILE A 60 -12.64 8.34 9.20
C ILE A 60 -12.88 9.83 9.44
N PRO A 61 -13.75 10.50 8.63
CA PRO A 61 -13.97 11.93 8.75
C PRO A 61 -14.33 12.37 10.17
N GLY A 62 -13.66 13.42 10.65
CA GLY A 62 -13.89 14.00 11.97
C GLY A 62 -13.39 13.17 13.15
N LYS A 63 -12.71 12.04 12.90
CA LYS A 63 -12.19 11.15 13.95
C LYS A 63 -10.68 10.99 13.86
N TRP A 64 -10.20 10.16 12.93
CA TRP A 64 -8.79 9.87 12.75
C TRP A 64 -8.53 9.30 11.36
N GLY A 65 -7.27 9.30 10.96
CA GLY A 65 -6.79 8.57 9.79
C GLY A 65 -5.42 7.98 10.07
N MET A 66 -5.11 6.89 9.38
CA MET A 66 -3.82 6.23 9.47
C MET A 66 -3.48 5.59 8.13
N ARG A 67 -2.21 5.67 7.77
CA ARG A 67 -1.59 5.00 6.63
C ARG A 67 -0.35 4.26 7.13
N LEU A 68 -0.18 3.04 6.68
CA LEU A 68 1.09 2.31 6.82
C LEU A 68 1.68 2.17 5.42
N GLU A 69 2.95 2.54 5.28
CA GLU A 69 3.60 2.59 3.99
C GLU A 69 4.96 1.88 4.04
N ASP A 70 5.15 0.95 3.12
CA ASP A 70 6.43 0.35 2.82
C ASP A 70 6.75 0.49 1.34
N ILE A 71 8.04 0.52 1.04
CA ILE A 71 8.54 0.40 -0.33
C ILE A 71 8.99 -1.04 -0.55
N VAL A 72 8.52 -1.60 -1.64
CA VAL A 72 8.75 -3.01 -1.99
C VAL A 72 9.37 -3.10 -3.38
N VAL A 73 10.33 -3.98 -3.54
CA VAL A 73 10.86 -4.38 -4.85
C VAL A 73 10.37 -5.78 -5.18
N ALA A 74 9.76 -5.96 -6.34
CA ALA A 74 9.40 -7.27 -6.84
C ALA A 74 10.66 -8.01 -7.26
N THR A 75 10.84 -9.25 -6.80
CA THR A 75 11.93 -10.12 -7.22
C THR A 75 11.40 -11.44 -7.76
N THR A 76 12.25 -12.23 -8.37
CA THR A 76 11.88 -13.58 -8.86
C THR A 76 11.54 -14.56 -7.74
N SER A 77 11.96 -14.27 -6.50
CA SER A 77 11.69 -15.10 -5.31
C SER A 77 10.62 -14.52 -4.39
N GLY A 78 9.96 -13.42 -4.78
CA GLY A 78 8.92 -12.75 -4.00
C GLY A 78 9.25 -11.27 -3.73
N PRO A 79 8.46 -10.62 -2.88
CA PRO A 79 8.68 -9.22 -2.54
C PRO A 79 9.87 -9.06 -1.59
N ASP A 80 10.64 -8.00 -1.81
CA ASP A 80 11.71 -7.56 -0.92
C ASP A 80 11.36 -6.17 -0.37
N SER A 81 11.15 -6.08 0.95
CA SER A 81 10.78 -4.81 1.60
C SER A 81 12.03 -3.99 1.89
N MET A 82 12.03 -2.75 1.44
CA MET A 82 13.12 -1.80 1.68
C MET A 82 13.03 -1.14 3.06
N ASN A 83 11.91 -1.29 3.74
CA ASN A 83 11.65 -0.72 5.05
C ASN A 83 11.63 -1.83 6.11
N ALA A 84 12.25 -1.55 7.26
CA ALA A 84 12.24 -2.42 8.45
C ALA A 84 11.55 -1.73 9.63
N ALA A 85 10.63 -0.80 9.36
CA ALA A 85 9.92 -0.06 10.39
C ALA A 85 8.97 -0.97 11.18
N ASN A 86 8.82 -0.65 12.46
CA ASN A 86 7.83 -1.31 13.31
C ASN A 86 6.43 -0.84 12.95
N HIS A 87 5.54 -1.76 12.56
CA HIS A 87 4.15 -1.45 12.20
C HIS A 87 3.19 -1.44 13.41
N ASN A 88 3.66 -1.75 14.60
CA ASN A 88 2.84 -1.68 15.80
C ASN A 88 2.51 -0.23 16.17
N LEU A 89 1.35 -0.03 16.78
CA LEU A 89 0.97 1.27 17.31
C LEU A 89 1.95 1.68 18.42
N ILE A 90 2.60 2.82 18.24
CA ILE A 90 3.46 3.42 19.24
C ILE A 90 2.70 4.58 19.89
N VAL A 91 2.49 4.49 21.19
CA VAL A 91 1.86 5.55 21.98
C VAL A 91 2.95 6.37 22.63
N VAL A 92 2.96 7.66 22.33
CA VAL A 92 3.88 8.63 22.96
C VAL A 92 3.07 9.43 23.98
N GLU A 93 3.47 9.35 25.24
CA GLU A 93 2.85 10.17 26.30
C GLU A 93 3.31 11.63 26.17
N ALA A 94 2.34 12.54 26.34
CA ALA A 94 2.59 13.99 26.29
C ALA A 94 3.25 14.50 27.59
#